data_f215f04b79ea5f478706e8ad6770424f
#
_entry.id   f215f04b79ea5f478706e8ad6770424f
#
_cell.length_a   1.000
_cell.length_b   1.000
_cell.length_c   1.000
_cell.angle_alpha   90.00
_cell.angle_beta   90.00
_cell.angle_gamma   90.00
#
_symmetry.space_group_name_H-M   'P 1'
#
loop_
_entity.id
_entity.type
_entity.pdbx_description
1 polymer ?
#
loop_
_entity_poly.entity_id
_entity_poly.type
_entity_poly.pdbx_seq_one_letter_code
_entity_poly.pdbx_strand_id
1 'polypeptide(L)'
;QEFAFGRDKSIISEVQINQALKDYPYHYFSDKSKNPYSGSGIACYSKYPIIEVQEIVYESVYNSSYLYRIQYKGRELTVVNNHLESNKFTLGDRALYRRMLKHFEPELIGEFKNRLVPKLDIAYIQRSVQAEKVSHAIRKEGDNNIIVCGDFNDTPQSYVYHKIRG
;
A
#
# COMPACT_ATOMS: atom_id res chain seq x y z
N GLN A 1 -2.49 0.61 -5.27
CA GLN A 1 -2.98 0.76 -3.90
C GLN A 1 -4.09 1.81 -3.84
N GLU A 2 -4.80 1.93 -2.71
CA GLU A 2 -5.95 2.83 -2.55
C GLU A 2 -7.02 2.68 -3.65
N PHE A 3 -7.17 1.46 -4.19
CA PHE A 3 -8.22 1.16 -5.15
C PHE A 3 -9.57 1.19 -4.43
N ALA A 4 -10.54 1.95 -4.96
CA ALA A 4 -11.85 2.09 -4.35
C ALA A 4 -12.96 2.21 -5.41
N PHE A 5 -14.13 1.68 -5.08
CA PHE A 5 -15.34 1.80 -5.89
C PHE A 5 -16.59 1.88 -5.02
N GLY A 6 -17.64 2.48 -5.55
CA GLY A 6 -18.97 2.49 -4.95
C GLY A 6 -19.77 1.26 -5.33
N ARG A 7 -20.59 0.76 -4.40
CA ARG A 7 -21.60 -0.25 -4.65
C ARG A 7 -22.98 0.37 -4.94
N ASP A 8 -23.07 1.67 -4.79
CA ASP A 8 -24.23 2.48 -5.19
C ASP A 8 -23.87 3.34 -6.43
N LYS A 9 -24.89 4.06 -6.94
CA LYS A 9 -24.74 4.87 -8.16
C LYS A 9 -24.02 6.22 -7.93
N SER A 10 -23.61 6.55 -6.73
CA SER A 10 -23.02 7.85 -6.37
C SER A 10 -21.52 7.95 -6.68
N ILE A 11 -20.85 6.82 -6.80
CA ILE A 11 -19.41 6.72 -7.06
C ILE A 11 -19.21 5.73 -8.22
N ILE A 12 -18.07 5.79 -8.89
CA ILE A 12 -17.73 4.86 -9.96
C ILE A 12 -17.87 3.41 -9.46
N SER A 13 -18.63 2.59 -10.18
CA SER A 13 -18.87 1.21 -9.80
C SER A 13 -17.77 0.28 -10.29
N GLU A 14 -17.66 -0.90 -9.67
CA GLU A 14 -16.73 -1.95 -10.13
C GLU A 14 -16.96 -2.32 -11.60
N VAL A 15 -18.22 -2.38 -12.04
CA VAL A 15 -18.59 -2.65 -13.45
C VAL A 15 -18.03 -1.58 -14.38
N GLN A 16 -18.13 -0.30 -14.02
CA GLN A 16 -17.58 0.80 -14.81
C GLN A 16 -16.06 0.78 -14.86
N ILE A 17 -15.40 0.42 -13.75
CA ILE A 17 -13.95 0.26 -13.70
C ILE A 17 -13.53 -0.89 -14.61
N ASN A 18 -14.15 -2.07 -14.50
CA ASN A 18 -13.84 -3.22 -15.32
C ASN A 18 -14.07 -2.94 -16.81
N GLN A 19 -15.12 -2.18 -17.14
CA GLN A 19 -15.35 -1.74 -18.53
C GLN A 19 -14.25 -0.78 -19.03
N ALA A 20 -13.80 0.13 -18.19
CA ALA A 20 -12.71 1.06 -18.53
C ALA A 20 -11.36 0.31 -18.69
N LEU A 21 -11.16 -0.76 -17.90
CA LEU A 21 -9.97 -1.60 -17.91
C LEU A 21 -10.14 -2.91 -18.70
N LYS A 22 -11.07 -2.95 -19.67
CA LYS A 22 -11.37 -4.15 -20.47
C LYS A 22 -10.16 -4.77 -21.20
N ASP A 23 -9.13 -3.96 -21.48
CA ASP A 23 -7.89 -4.42 -22.11
C ASP A 23 -6.95 -5.16 -21.14
N TYR A 24 -7.35 -5.27 -19.86
CA TYR A 24 -6.68 -5.99 -18.78
C TYR A 24 -7.61 -7.07 -18.22
N PRO A 25 -7.81 -8.18 -18.94
CA PRO A 25 -8.86 -9.16 -18.62
C PRO A 25 -8.60 -9.96 -17.34
N TYR A 26 -7.34 -10.00 -16.89
CA TYR A 26 -6.98 -10.67 -15.65
C TYR A 26 -6.88 -9.66 -14.54
N HIS A 27 -7.68 -9.82 -13.50
CA HIS A 27 -7.64 -8.90 -12.37
C HIS A 27 -7.93 -9.60 -11.05
N TYR A 28 -7.43 -9.00 -9.99
CA TYR A 28 -7.70 -9.38 -8.61
C TYR A 28 -7.90 -8.12 -7.78
N PHE A 29 -8.88 -8.15 -6.91
CA PHE A 29 -9.17 -7.10 -5.96
C PHE A 29 -9.26 -7.68 -4.54
N SER A 30 -8.54 -7.08 -3.60
CA SER A 30 -8.64 -7.36 -2.18
C SER A 30 -9.49 -6.28 -1.51
N ASP A 31 -10.66 -6.64 -1.04
CA ASP A 31 -11.54 -5.72 -0.32
C ASP A 31 -11.22 -5.72 1.18
N LYS A 32 -10.73 -4.60 1.68
CA LYS A 32 -10.50 -4.35 3.12
C LYS A 32 -11.61 -3.46 3.72
N SER A 33 -12.56 -3.00 2.89
CA SER A 33 -13.66 -2.15 3.34
C SER A 33 -14.64 -2.94 4.21
N LYS A 34 -15.02 -2.34 5.34
CA LYS A 34 -16.15 -2.79 6.14
C LYS A 34 -17.47 -2.09 5.75
N ASN A 35 -17.40 -1.17 4.77
CA ASN A 35 -18.55 -0.40 4.32
C ASN A 35 -19.36 -1.23 3.31
N PRO A 36 -20.65 -1.50 3.52
CA PRO A 36 -21.47 -2.24 2.58
C PRO A 36 -21.70 -1.51 1.25
N TYR A 37 -21.49 -0.19 1.20
CA TYR A 37 -21.74 0.65 0.03
C TYR A 37 -20.51 0.95 -0.80
N SER A 38 -19.33 0.52 -0.36
CA SER A 38 -18.07 0.73 -1.10
C SER A 38 -17.08 -0.39 -0.86
N GLY A 39 -16.24 -0.66 -1.86
CA GLY A 39 -15.05 -1.50 -1.70
C GLY A 39 -13.81 -0.63 -1.68
N SER A 40 -12.81 -1.02 -0.89
CA SER A 40 -11.49 -0.38 -0.92
C SER A 40 -10.38 -1.36 -0.53
N GLY A 41 -9.23 -1.22 -1.18
CA GLY A 41 -8.10 -2.10 -0.93
C GLY A 41 -7.01 -1.99 -1.98
N ILE A 42 -6.42 -3.12 -2.34
CA ILE A 42 -5.42 -3.25 -3.39
C ILE A 42 -6.04 -3.98 -4.58
N ALA A 43 -5.74 -3.51 -5.79
CA ALA A 43 -6.09 -4.20 -7.02
C ALA A 43 -4.87 -4.43 -7.92
N CYS A 44 -4.92 -5.52 -8.68
CA CYS A 44 -4.00 -5.81 -9.77
C CYS A 44 -4.82 -6.04 -11.04
N TYR A 45 -4.50 -5.33 -12.11
CA TYR A 45 -5.05 -5.53 -13.45
C TYR A 45 -3.92 -5.87 -14.40
N SER A 46 -4.05 -6.95 -15.15
CA SER A 46 -3.00 -7.48 -16.03
C SER A 46 -3.53 -7.85 -17.41
N LYS A 47 -2.71 -7.62 -18.43
CA LYS A 47 -2.93 -8.17 -19.79
C LYS A 47 -2.59 -9.66 -19.87
N TYR A 48 -1.87 -10.18 -18.89
CA TYR A 48 -1.37 -11.56 -18.83
C TYR A 48 -2.01 -12.31 -17.68
N PRO A 49 -2.17 -13.64 -17.77
CA PRO A 49 -2.78 -14.45 -16.72
C PRO A 49 -2.12 -14.25 -15.36
N ILE A 50 -2.92 -13.92 -14.35
CA ILE A 50 -2.53 -13.99 -12.95
C ILE A 50 -2.78 -15.42 -12.50
N ILE A 51 -1.70 -16.19 -12.31
CA ILE A 51 -1.79 -17.62 -12.02
C ILE A 51 -1.81 -17.94 -10.52
N GLU A 52 -1.34 -17.00 -9.71
CA GLU A 52 -1.38 -17.11 -8.25
C GLU A 52 -1.50 -15.75 -7.60
N VAL A 53 -2.21 -15.69 -6.49
CA VAL A 53 -2.31 -14.50 -5.61
C VAL A 53 -2.09 -14.95 -4.18
N GLN A 54 -1.14 -14.35 -3.50
CA GLN A 54 -0.83 -14.63 -2.11
C GLN A 54 -0.86 -13.35 -1.29
N GLU A 55 -1.65 -13.32 -0.21
CA GLU A 55 -1.58 -12.24 0.77
C GLU A 55 -0.33 -12.38 1.63
N ILE A 56 0.40 -11.28 1.83
CA ILE A 56 1.48 -11.19 2.80
C ILE A 56 0.86 -10.75 4.13
N VAL A 57 0.64 -11.72 5.02
CA VAL A 57 -0.15 -11.52 6.23
C VAL A 57 0.60 -10.71 7.28
N TYR A 58 0.00 -9.59 7.70
CA TYR A 58 0.39 -8.77 8.84
C TYR A 58 -0.82 -8.04 9.41
N GLU A 59 -0.69 -7.53 10.65
CA GLU A 59 -1.79 -6.79 11.28
C GLU A 59 -1.93 -5.41 10.67
N SER A 60 -3.09 -5.12 10.09
CA SER A 60 -3.55 -3.79 9.68
C SER A 60 -5.04 -3.80 9.40
N VAL A 61 -5.71 -2.69 9.67
CA VAL A 61 -7.15 -2.52 9.40
C VAL A 61 -7.42 -2.20 7.93
N TYR A 62 -6.57 -1.38 7.32
CA TYR A 62 -6.80 -0.82 5.98
C TYR A 62 -5.70 -1.14 4.97
N ASN A 63 -4.55 -1.55 5.45
CA ASN A 63 -3.36 -1.74 4.62
C ASN A 63 -3.11 -3.23 4.38
N SER A 64 -2.53 -3.57 3.25
CA SER A 64 -2.21 -4.94 2.86
C SER A 64 -1.09 -4.98 1.83
N SER A 65 -0.49 -6.15 1.68
CA SER A 65 0.46 -6.45 0.61
C SER A 65 0.10 -7.78 -0.04
N TYR A 66 0.26 -7.84 -1.34
CA TYR A 66 -0.04 -9.02 -2.13
C TYR A 66 1.10 -9.34 -3.08
N LEU A 67 1.36 -10.61 -3.23
CA LEU A 67 2.22 -11.19 -4.24
C LEU A 67 1.34 -11.78 -5.34
N TYR A 68 1.63 -11.42 -6.59
CA TYR A 68 0.97 -11.92 -7.78
C TYR A 68 1.99 -12.63 -8.66
N ARG A 69 1.72 -13.88 -9.05
CA ARG A 69 2.47 -14.53 -10.11
C ARG A 69 1.75 -14.38 -11.43
N ILE A 70 2.44 -13.80 -12.40
CA ILE A 70 1.91 -13.45 -13.71
C ILE A 70 2.66 -14.26 -14.77
N GLN A 71 1.92 -14.95 -15.63
CA GLN A 71 2.47 -15.70 -16.75
C GLN A 71 2.79 -14.75 -17.90
N TYR A 72 4.04 -14.28 -17.99
CA TYR A 72 4.47 -13.34 -19.01
C TYR A 72 5.33 -14.03 -20.09
N LYS A 73 4.79 -14.18 -21.32
CA LYS A 73 5.52 -14.72 -22.48
C LYS A 73 6.30 -16.01 -22.19
N GLY A 74 5.67 -16.97 -21.53
CA GLY A 74 6.27 -18.25 -21.20
C GLY A 74 7.19 -18.25 -19.97
N ARG A 75 7.28 -17.14 -19.24
CA ARG A 75 8.04 -17.00 -17.99
C ARG A 75 7.12 -16.55 -16.88
N GLU A 76 7.50 -16.84 -15.66
CA GLU A 76 6.82 -16.29 -14.49
C GLU A 76 7.45 -14.95 -14.09
N LEU A 77 6.59 -13.99 -13.77
CA LEU A 77 6.94 -12.69 -13.21
C LEU A 77 6.20 -12.54 -11.89
N THR A 78 6.94 -12.34 -10.81
CA THR A 78 6.37 -12.04 -9.49
C THR A 78 6.23 -10.53 -9.33
N VAL A 79 5.03 -10.06 -8.97
CA VAL A 79 4.77 -8.66 -8.64
C VAL A 79 4.33 -8.59 -7.18
N VAL A 80 5.07 -7.84 -6.36
CA VAL A 80 4.72 -7.58 -4.96
C VAL A 80 4.19 -6.16 -4.86
N ASN A 81 2.88 -6.03 -4.61
CA ASN A 81 2.20 -4.75 -4.50
C ASN A 81 1.88 -4.46 -3.04
N ASN A 82 2.39 -3.33 -2.54
CA ASN A 82 2.35 -2.98 -1.14
C ASN A 82 1.54 -1.71 -0.89
N HIS A 83 0.79 -1.70 0.19
CA HIS A 83 0.27 -0.49 0.81
C HIS A 83 0.51 -0.62 2.32
N LEU A 84 1.64 -0.05 2.78
CA LEU A 84 2.05 -0.14 4.17
C LEU A 84 1.36 0.93 5.02
N GLU A 85 1.45 0.78 6.34
CA GLU A 85 0.74 1.61 7.31
C GLU A 85 1.04 3.10 7.13
N SER A 86 0.00 3.92 7.04
CA SER A 86 0.11 5.37 6.94
C SER A 86 0.32 6.01 8.32
N ASN A 87 0.76 7.28 8.33
CA ASN A 87 0.94 8.03 9.58
C ASN A 87 -0.40 8.42 10.25
N LYS A 88 -1.54 8.13 9.61
CA LYS A 88 -2.90 8.45 10.09
C LYS A 88 -3.08 9.93 10.47
N PHE A 89 -2.41 10.81 9.73
CA PHE A 89 -2.50 12.24 9.97
C PHE A 89 -3.87 12.80 9.58
N THR A 90 -4.50 13.52 10.51
CA THR A 90 -5.67 14.33 10.23
C THR A 90 -5.30 15.52 9.32
N LEU A 91 -6.28 16.27 8.82
CA LEU A 91 -6.03 17.50 8.05
C LEU A 91 -5.20 18.51 8.84
N GLY A 92 -5.49 18.67 10.15
CA GLY A 92 -4.71 19.54 11.03
C GLY A 92 -3.28 19.05 11.27
N ASP A 93 -3.08 17.73 11.37
CA ASP A 93 -1.74 17.15 11.49
C ASP A 93 -0.90 17.40 10.22
N ARG A 94 -1.51 17.22 9.03
CA ARG A 94 -0.85 17.51 7.74
C ARG A 94 -0.49 18.99 7.61
N ALA A 95 -1.35 19.89 8.09
CA ALA A 95 -1.07 21.33 8.09
C ALA A 95 0.11 21.66 9.01
N LEU A 96 0.12 21.16 10.25
CA LEU A 96 1.21 21.34 11.21
C LEU A 96 2.53 20.76 10.66
N TYR A 97 2.50 19.53 10.14
CA TYR A 97 3.68 18.89 9.55
C TYR A 97 4.25 19.71 8.39
N ARG A 98 3.39 20.20 7.50
CA ARG A 98 3.78 21.02 6.34
C ARG A 98 4.38 22.38 6.77
N ARG A 99 3.82 23.01 7.81
CA ARG A 99 4.37 24.27 8.37
C ARG A 99 5.77 24.03 8.89
N MET A 100 5.98 23.00 9.71
CA MET A 100 7.30 22.66 10.27
C MET A 100 8.35 22.33 9.20
N LEU A 101 7.96 21.71 8.07
CA LEU A 101 8.89 21.44 6.98
C LEU A 101 9.24 22.67 6.14
N LYS A 102 8.28 23.59 5.94
CA LYS A 102 8.50 24.79 5.10
C LYS A 102 9.14 25.94 5.88
N HIS A 103 8.73 26.12 7.10
CA HIS A 103 9.16 27.20 7.98
C HIS A 103 9.36 26.60 9.36
N PHE A 104 10.61 26.53 9.81
CA PHE A 104 10.88 26.12 11.17
C PHE A 104 10.36 27.19 12.14
N GLU A 105 9.28 26.87 12.86
CA GLU A 105 8.63 27.74 13.83
C GLU A 105 8.88 27.15 15.24
N PRO A 106 9.81 27.73 16.03
CA PRO A 106 10.15 27.23 17.37
C PRO A 106 8.94 27.10 18.30
N GLU A 107 7.95 27.95 18.15
CA GLU A 107 6.72 27.98 18.95
C GLU A 107 5.87 26.72 18.75
N LEU A 108 5.99 26.07 17.59
CA LEU A 108 5.25 24.85 17.25
C LEU A 108 5.93 23.56 17.67
N ILE A 109 7.18 23.62 18.18
CA ILE A 109 7.94 22.42 18.57
C ILE A 109 7.18 21.61 19.61
N GLY A 110 6.59 22.28 20.60
CA GLY A 110 5.80 21.61 21.65
C GLY A 110 4.59 20.88 21.08
N GLU A 111 3.82 21.53 20.21
CA GLU A 111 2.66 20.91 19.56
C GLU A 111 3.09 19.76 18.63
N PHE A 112 4.12 19.94 17.82
CA PHE A 112 4.68 18.93 16.95
C PHE A 112 5.10 17.67 17.75
N LYS A 113 5.91 17.88 18.81
CA LYS A 113 6.40 16.80 19.67
C LYS A 113 5.26 16.01 20.33
N ASN A 114 4.28 16.71 20.87
CA ASN A 114 3.21 16.07 21.64
C ASN A 114 2.13 15.44 20.75
N ARG A 115 1.94 15.92 19.52
CA ARG A 115 0.85 15.53 18.66
C ARG A 115 1.28 14.63 17.50
N LEU A 116 2.40 14.92 16.84
CA LEU A 116 2.83 14.19 15.64
C LEU A 116 3.85 13.09 15.94
N VAL A 117 4.79 13.33 16.84
CA VAL A 117 5.85 12.35 17.14
C VAL A 117 5.26 11.01 17.59
N PRO A 118 4.26 10.93 18.50
CA PRO A 118 3.69 9.64 18.88
C PRO A 118 3.01 8.91 17.71
N LYS A 119 2.37 9.63 16.80
CA LYS A 119 1.75 9.03 15.60
C LYS A 119 2.79 8.49 14.64
N LEU A 120 3.86 9.24 14.42
CA LEU A 120 5.00 8.80 13.62
C LEU A 120 5.65 7.55 14.19
N ASP A 121 5.89 7.53 15.49
CA ASP A 121 6.53 6.42 16.18
C ASP A 121 5.72 5.12 16.03
N ILE A 122 4.42 5.17 16.32
CA ILE A 122 3.52 4.03 16.12
C ILE A 122 3.54 3.56 14.66
N ALA A 123 3.44 4.48 13.71
CA ALA A 123 3.43 4.15 12.29
C ALA A 123 4.77 3.54 11.83
N TYR A 124 5.90 4.04 12.31
CA TYR A 124 7.21 3.49 12.01
C TYR A 124 7.39 2.07 12.54
N ILE A 125 6.96 1.81 13.78
CA ILE A 125 7.00 0.46 14.37
C ILE A 125 6.15 -0.51 13.53
N GLN A 126 4.92 -0.12 13.19
CA GLN A 126 4.03 -0.96 12.37
C GLN A 126 4.64 -1.24 10.99
N ARG A 127 5.13 -0.21 10.30
CA ARG A 127 5.78 -0.38 9.00
C ARG A 127 7.03 -1.24 9.04
N SER A 128 7.83 -1.15 10.11
CA SER A 128 9.03 -2.00 10.24
C SER A 128 8.66 -3.49 10.29
N VAL A 129 7.64 -3.85 11.05
CA VAL A 129 7.13 -5.23 11.10
C VAL A 129 6.57 -5.66 9.74
N GLN A 130 5.82 -4.79 9.07
CA GLN A 130 5.28 -5.06 7.73
C GLN A 130 6.42 -5.27 6.71
N ALA A 131 7.45 -4.42 6.75
CA ALA A 131 8.61 -4.52 5.88
C ALA A 131 9.39 -5.83 6.08
N GLU A 132 9.50 -6.33 7.32
CA GLU A 132 10.09 -7.64 7.61
C GLU A 132 9.30 -8.78 6.92
N LYS A 133 7.96 -8.74 7.00
CA LYS A 133 7.08 -9.74 6.37
C LYS A 133 7.18 -9.69 4.84
N VAL A 134 7.16 -8.49 4.26
CA VAL A 134 7.32 -8.29 2.81
C VAL A 134 8.69 -8.77 2.34
N SER A 135 9.77 -8.37 3.01
CA SER A 135 11.12 -8.80 2.68
C SER A 135 11.30 -10.32 2.80
N HIS A 136 10.67 -10.94 3.81
CA HIS A 136 10.69 -12.40 3.95
C HIS A 136 9.97 -13.09 2.78
N ALA A 137 8.80 -12.58 2.37
CA ALA A 137 8.06 -13.10 1.21
C ALA A 137 8.89 -12.98 -0.07
N ILE A 138 9.52 -11.82 -0.32
CA ILE A 138 10.40 -11.60 -1.47
C ILE A 138 11.55 -12.61 -1.48
N ARG A 139 12.24 -12.81 -0.35
CA ARG A 139 13.36 -13.77 -0.27
C ARG A 139 12.96 -15.21 -0.52
N LYS A 140 11.71 -15.60 -0.20
CA LYS A 140 11.20 -16.94 -0.50
C LYS A 140 11.03 -17.21 -1.99
N GLU A 141 10.83 -16.17 -2.80
CA GLU A 141 10.72 -16.29 -4.25
C GLU A 141 12.06 -16.61 -4.93
N GLY A 142 13.20 -16.46 -4.22
CA GLY A 142 14.54 -16.73 -4.75
C GLY A 142 14.94 -15.75 -5.85
N ASP A 143 15.67 -16.26 -6.87
CA ASP A 143 16.19 -15.45 -7.99
C ASP A 143 15.18 -15.24 -9.11
N ASN A 144 13.88 -15.33 -8.83
CA ASN A 144 12.83 -15.08 -9.80
C ASN A 144 12.79 -13.59 -10.21
N ASN A 145 12.21 -13.32 -11.39
CA ASN A 145 11.97 -11.95 -11.82
C ASN A 145 10.91 -11.31 -10.91
N ILE A 146 11.34 -10.42 -10.01
CA ILE A 146 10.47 -9.79 -9.02
C ILE A 146 10.39 -8.29 -9.29
N ILE A 147 9.18 -7.76 -9.34
CA ILE A 147 8.89 -6.33 -9.32
C ILE A 147 8.24 -6.01 -7.99
N VAL A 148 8.83 -5.10 -7.23
CA VAL A 148 8.25 -4.61 -5.98
C VAL A 148 7.75 -3.19 -6.21
N CYS A 149 6.48 -2.95 -5.91
CA CYS A 149 5.83 -1.66 -6.10
C CYS A 149 4.85 -1.37 -4.97
N GLY A 150 4.33 -0.15 -4.93
CA GLY A 150 3.28 0.24 -4.00
C GLY A 150 3.55 1.54 -3.26
N ASP A 151 2.71 1.82 -2.25
CA ASP A 151 2.89 2.91 -1.31
C ASP A 151 3.50 2.36 -0.02
N PHE A 152 4.76 2.65 0.19
CA PHE A 152 5.47 2.26 1.42
C PHE A 152 5.20 3.21 2.59
N ASN A 153 4.53 4.35 2.34
CA ASN A 153 4.28 5.41 3.32
C ASN A 153 5.54 5.88 4.06
N ASP A 154 6.69 5.77 3.38
CA ASP A 154 8.00 6.05 3.93
C ASP A 154 8.95 6.61 2.87
N THR A 155 10.12 7.10 3.28
CA THR A 155 11.12 7.70 2.39
C THR A 155 12.14 6.66 1.92
N PRO A 156 12.84 6.91 0.78
CA PRO A 156 13.90 6.02 0.29
C PRO A 156 15.06 5.82 1.26
N GLN A 157 15.23 6.71 2.25
CA GLN A 157 16.29 6.63 3.27
C GLN A 157 15.85 5.84 4.51
N SER A 158 14.59 5.41 4.58
CA SER A 158 14.04 4.73 5.74
C SER A 158 14.53 3.27 5.85
N TYR A 159 14.45 2.75 7.08
CA TYR A 159 14.63 1.32 7.34
C TYR A 159 13.70 0.45 6.48
N VAL A 160 12.43 0.85 6.35
CA VAL A 160 11.40 0.13 5.57
C VAL A 160 11.84 -0.06 4.12
N TYR A 161 12.29 1.03 3.48
CA TYR A 161 12.75 0.98 2.09
C TYR A 161 13.96 0.07 1.92
N HIS A 162 15.00 0.25 2.77
CA HIS A 162 16.20 -0.57 2.71
C HIS A 162 15.91 -2.04 2.99
N LYS A 163 15.01 -2.33 3.94
CA LYS A 163 14.66 -3.71 4.28
C LYS A 163 13.95 -4.45 3.14
N ILE A 164 13.07 -3.77 2.41
CA ILE A 164 12.32 -4.37 1.29
C ILE A 164 13.20 -4.48 0.05
N ARG A 165 14.06 -3.51 -0.17
CA ARG A 165 14.96 -3.49 -1.33
C ARG A 165 16.01 -4.63 -1.27
N GLY A 166 16.50 -5.01 -0.11
CA GLY A 166 17.59 -5.98 0.10
C GLY A 166 18.94 -5.32 0.21
#